data_44d527aea4096b95e47c8a402be871c9
#
_entry.id   44d527aea4096b95e47c8a402be871c9
#
_cell.length_a   1.000
_cell.length_b   1.000
_cell.length_c   1.000
_cell.angle_alpha   90.00
_cell.angle_beta   90.00
_cell.angle_gamma   90.00
#
_symmetry.space_group_name_H-M   'P 1'
#
loop_
_entity.id
_entity.type
_entity.pdbx_description
1 polymer ?
#
loop_
_entity_poly.entity_id
_entity_poly.type
_entity_poly.pdbx_seq_one_letter_code
_entity_poly.pdbx_strand_id
1 'polypeptide(L)'
;MNPGDRVRVERANETYEGVLLPSTTPDDLVVKLDGGYNVGIDRRAANVDVLESEVYDIEEETSDDSSVVEFDPELPTISLISTGGTIASTVDYRTGAVTAQFDAKDVLRAVPDLAGRANYRGRVVANILSENMTPDVWRELARAVYDEIENGADGVVVMHGTDTMQFTASALSFMLDTPVPIVFTGSQRSADRPSSDNVMNAVCSVEAAKTDCAEVLVCMHATESDDVCALHRGTRVRKNHTSRRDAFETIGAEPLGEVDYDTEEVTFRRDYDERGSRDLTLHDDLESEVELLKFTPGMGVEALDYADGKAGLVLEGTGLGHVHSDWVDRIRELVDDGTTVVMTSQCLGGRVCDRVYDTGRDLLDAGVVEGEDMLPGTAKVKLMWALANSDDPETTMQKPLAGEITERSVPWE
;
A
#
# COMPACT_ATOMS: atom_id res chain seq x y z
N MET A 1 -14.14 6.77 -34.18
CA MET A 1 -12.98 6.65 -33.30
C MET A 1 -13.47 6.76 -31.88
N ASN A 2 -13.48 5.66 -31.17
CA ASN A 2 -14.00 5.52 -29.82
C ASN A 2 -12.93 4.91 -28.92
N PRO A 3 -12.99 5.11 -27.61
CA PRO A 3 -12.20 4.31 -26.68
C PRO A 3 -12.43 2.82 -26.95
N GLY A 4 -11.34 2.04 -26.93
CA GLY A 4 -11.36 0.64 -27.35
C GLY A 4 -10.94 0.37 -28.79
N ASP A 5 -10.88 1.39 -29.65
CA ASP A 5 -10.37 1.23 -31.01
C ASP A 5 -8.85 1.11 -31.02
N ARG A 6 -8.30 0.20 -31.82
CA ARG A 6 -6.88 0.19 -32.14
C ARG A 6 -6.58 1.27 -33.17
N VAL A 7 -5.68 2.17 -32.83
CA VAL A 7 -5.38 3.35 -33.63
C VAL A 7 -3.90 3.46 -33.99
N ARG A 8 -3.63 4.10 -35.10
CA ARG A 8 -2.31 4.62 -35.44
C ARG A 8 -2.37 6.15 -35.36
N VAL A 9 -1.50 6.72 -34.53
CA VAL A 9 -1.42 8.16 -34.34
C VAL A 9 -0.08 8.68 -34.84
N GLU A 10 -0.13 9.54 -35.84
CA GLU A 10 1.05 10.19 -36.42
C GLU A 10 1.16 11.63 -35.90
N ARG A 11 2.29 11.95 -35.29
CA ARG A 11 2.62 13.28 -34.80
C ARG A 11 4.03 13.67 -35.19
N ALA A 12 4.17 14.69 -36.00
CA ALA A 12 5.45 15.16 -36.51
C ALA A 12 6.27 14.03 -37.19
N ASN A 13 7.29 13.51 -36.50
CA ASN A 13 8.15 12.44 -37.02
C ASN A 13 7.98 11.13 -36.21
N GLU A 14 6.96 11.04 -35.37
CA GLU A 14 6.70 9.89 -34.52
C GLU A 14 5.36 9.25 -34.88
N THR A 15 5.32 7.94 -34.82
CA THR A 15 4.10 7.14 -35.04
C THR A 15 3.89 6.24 -33.85
N TYR A 16 2.70 6.26 -33.32
CA TYR A 16 2.27 5.42 -32.20
C TYR A 16 1.16 4.50 -32.66
N GLU A 17 1.25 3.21 -32.35
CA GLU A 17 0.17 2.25 -32.52
C GLU A 17 -0.23 1.66 -31.19
N GLY A 18 -1.53 1.58 -30.93
CA GLY A 18 -2.05 1.06 -29.68
C GLY A 18 -3.55 1.23 -29.58
N VAL A 19 -4.09 0.95 -28.40
CA VAL A 19 -5.52 1.07 -28.13
C VAL A 19 -5.84 2.44 -27.54
N LEU A 20 -6.85 3.09 -28.10
CA LEU A 20 -7.34 4.37 -27.58
C LEU A 20 -8.06 4.15 -26.25
N LEU A 21 -7.61 4.81 -25.21
CA LEU A 21 -8.23 4.80 -23.90
C LEU A 21 -9.19 6.01 -23.72
N PRO A 22 -10.16 5.91 -22.80
CA PRO A 22 -10.93 7.06 -22.38
C PRO A 22 -10.00 8.17 -21.88
N SER A 23 -10.28 9.42 -22.23
CA SER A 23 -9.54 10.59 -21.74
C SER A 23 -10.50 11.61 -21.18
N THR A 24 -10.21 12.10 -19.99
CA THR A 24 -10.97 13.19 -19.34
C THR A 24 -10.58 14.56 -19.89
N THR A 25 -9.50 14.64 -20.65
CA THR A 25 -9.02 15.85 -21.32
C THR A 25 -9.47 15.82 -22.79
N PRO A 26 -10.45 16.64 -23.22
CA PRO A 26 -11.01 16.57 -24.58
C PRO A 26 -10.02 16.80 -25.71
N ASP A 27 -8.93 17.49 -25.39
CA ASP A 27 -7.88 17.87 -26.35
C ASP A 27 -6.73 16.85 -26.44
N ASP A 28 -6.70 15.83 -25.55
CA ASP A 28 -5.64 14.83 -25.52
C ASP A 28 -6.17 13.43 -25.88
N LEU A 29 -5.40 12.71 -26.69
CA LEU A 29 -5.59 11.28 -26.92
C LEU A 29 -4.67 10.52 -25.98
N VAL A 30 -5.20 9.52 -25.30
CA VAL A 30 -4.40 8.57 -24.52
C VAL A 30 -4.39 7.24 -25.28
N VAL A 31 -3.21 6.83 -25.74
CA VAL A 31 -3.00 5.62 -26.50
C VAL A 31 -2.18 4.64 -25.68
N LYS A 32 -2.75 3.47 -25.37
CA LYS A 32 -2.04 2.35 -24.74
C LYS A 32 -1.27 1.60 -25.82
N LEU A 33 0.05 1.63 -25.73
CA LEU A 33 0.93 0.87 -26.62
C LEU A 33 0.93 -0.62 -26.26
N ASP A 34 1.38 -1.49 -27.19
CA ASP A 34 1.44 -2.94 -26.97
C ASP A 34 2.34 -3.34 -25.79
N GLY A 35 3.33 -2.50 -25.43
CA GLY A 35 4.13 -2.67 -24.20
C GLY A 35 3.48 -2.17 -22.90
N GLY A 36 2.17 -1.86 -22.93
CA GLY A 36 1.42 -1.42 -21.73
C GLY A 36 1.56 0.08 -21.41
N TYR A 37 2.49 0.79 -22.04
CA TYR A 37 2.75 2.20 -21.77
C TYR A 37 1.68 3.12 -22.39
N ASN A 38 1.12 4.04 -21.60
CA ASN A 38 0.12 5.00 -22.06
C ASN A 38 0.79 6.31 -22.51
N VAL A 39 0.60 6.68 -23.77
CA VAL A 39 1.13 7.92 -24.36
C VAL A 39 0.01 8.96 -24.50
N GLY A 40 0.22 10.15 -23.93
CA GLY A 40 -0.66 11.31 -24.15
C GLY A 40 -0.23 12.12 -25.36
N ILE A 41 -1.16 12.37 -26.28
CA ILE A 41 -0.90 13.08 -27.54
C ILE A 41 -1.92 14.19 -27.73
N ASP A 42 -1.47 15.44 -27.95
CA ASP A 42 -2.36 16.55 -28.30
C ASP A 42 -3.07 16.23 -29.63
N ARG A 43 -4.39 16.04 -29.54
CA ARG A 43 -5.25 15.66 -30.65
C ARG A 43 -5.17 16.62 -31.84
N ARG A 44 -4.91 17.90 -31.56
CA ARG A 44 -4.82 18.96 -32.60
C ARG A 44 -3.53 18.88 -33.40
N ALA A 45 -2.51 18.22 -32.87
CA ALA A 45 -1.21 18.08 -33.48
C ALA A 45 -0.97 16.69 -34.11
N ALA A 46 -2.00 15.85 -34.17
CA ALA A 46 -1.90 14.45 -34.57
C ALA A 46 -2.91 14.07 -35.65
N ASN A 47 -2.49 13.19 -36.59
CA ASN A 47 -3.38 12.48 -37.51
C ASN A 47 -3.67 11.10 -36.90
N VAL A 48 -4.93 10.68 -36.89
CA VAL A 48 -5.34 9.40 -36.31
C VAL A 48 -6.07 8.56 -37.34
N ASP A 49 -5.57 7.36 -37.57
CA ASP A 49 -6.19 6.32 -38.35
C ASP A 49 -6.69 5.19 -37.45
N VAL A 50 -7.95 4.81 -37.57
CA VAL A 50 -8.49 3.64 -36.89
C VAL A 50 -8.07 2.40 -37.67
N LEU A 51 -7.29 1.53 -37.05
CA LEU A 51 -6.81 0.29 -37.64
C LEU A 51 -7.81 -0.85 -37.48
N GLU A 52 -8.43 -0.90 -36.28
CA GLU A 52 -9.41 -1.91 -35.87
C GLU A 52 -10.36 -1.28 -34.86
N SER A 53 -11.66 -1.50 -35.05
CA SER A 53 -12.67 -0.98 -34.13
C SER A 53 -12.98 -2.00 -33.05
N GLU A 54 -13.23 -1.52 -31.82
CA GLU A 54 -13.74 -2.33 -30.71
C GLU A 54 -12.84 -3.53 -30.36
N VAL A 55 -11.50 -3.31 -30.34
CA VAL A 55 -10.53 -4.34 -29.91
C VAL A 55 -10.74 -4.68 -28.43
N TYR A 56 -11.19 -3.70 -27.64
CA TYR A 56 -11.79 -3.89 -26.31
C TYR A 56 -13.22 -3.35 -26.34
N ASP A 57 -14.16 -4.18 -25.95
CA ASP A 57 -15.57 -3.78 -25.83
C ASP A 57 -15.72 -2.86 -24.60
N ILE A 58 -15.56 -1.55 -24.82
CA ILE A 58 -15.77 -0.50 -23.81
C ILE A 58 -17.16 0.08 -24.06
N GLU A 59 -18.19 -0.76 -24.16
CA GLU A 59 -19.56 -0.27 -24.27
C GLU A 59 -20.02 0.27 -22.92
N GLU A 60 -20.55 1.50 -22.93
CA GLU A 60 -21.47 2.03 -21.94
C GLU A 60 -22.79 1.24 -22.00
N GLU A 61 -22.80 0.00 -21.52
CA GLU A 61 -24.07 -0.71 -21.38
C GLU A 61 -24.85 -0.20 -20.18
N THR A 62 -25.83 0.65 -20.49
CA THR A 62 -27.06 0.76 -19.70
C THR A 62 -27.92 -0.47 -19.98
N SER A 63 -27.64 -1.60 -19.39
CA SER A 63 -28.60 -2.69 -19.26
C SER A 63 -28.16 -3.74 -18.24
N ASP A 64 -29.10 -4.07 -17.45
CA ASP A 64 -29.24 -5.08 -16.42
C ASP A 64 -29.13 -6.48 -17.04
N ASP A 65 -27.94 -6.88 -17.51
CA ASP A 65 -27.72 -8.25 -17.94
C ASP A 65 -26.50 -8.85 -17.17
N SER A 66 -26.85 -9.70 -16.22
CA SER A 66 -25.94 -10.49 -15.41
C SER A 66 -25.21 -11.53 -16.26
N SER A 67 -24.23 -11.08 -17.07
CA SER A 67 -23.26 -12.00 -17.62
C SER A 67 -22.39 -12.50 -16.47
N VAL A 68 -22.72 -13.65 -15.94
CA VAL A 68 -21.90 -14.42 -15.01
C VAL A 68 -20.55 -14.64 -15.71
N VAL A 69 -19.47 -14.07 -15.19
CA VAL A 69 -18.12 -14.50 -15.56
C VAL A 69 -18.06 -15.96 -15.10
N GLU A 70 -18.03 -16.91 -16.06
CA GLU A 70 -17.97 -18.32 -15.73
C GLU A 70 -16.69 -18.58 -14.93
N PHE A 71 -16.84 -19.20 -13.76
CA PHE A 71 -15.75 -19.62 -12.92
C PHE A 71 -14.98 -20.76 -13.62
N ASP A 72 -13.70 -20.55 -13.87
CA ASP A 72 -12.82 -21.60 -14.37
C ASP A 72 -12.20 -22.35 -13.19
N PRO A 73 -12.51 -23.65 -12.99
CA PRO A 73 -12.00 -24.41 -11.86
C PRO A 73 -10.47 -24.66 -11.92
N GLU A 74 -9.83 -24.41 -13.03
CA GLU A 74 -8.36 -24.52 -13.18
C GLU A 74 -7.63 -23.26 -12.75
N LEU A 75 -8.34 -22.13 -12.57
CA LEU A 75 -7.76 -20.85 -12.16
C LEU A 75 -7.94 -20.59 -10.65
N PRO A 76 -6.95 -19.98 -9.98
CA PRO A 76 -7.09 -19.57 -8.59
C PRO A 76 -8.16 -18.49 -8.44
N THR A 77 -8.74 -18.38 -7.26
CA THR A 77 -9.71 -17.34 -6.90
C THR A 77 -9.01 -16.20 -6.18
N ILE A 78 -8.98 -15.01 -6.79
CA ILE A 78 -8.41 -13.80 -6.20
C ILE A 78 -9.54 -12.84 -5.82
N SER A 79 -9.56 -12.42 -4.55
CA SER A 79 -10.48 -11.38 -4.11
C SER A 79 -9.85 -10.00 -4.32
N LEU A 80 -10.59 -9.13 -5.01
CA LEU A 80 -10.21 -7.74 -5.28
C LEU A 80 -11.00 -6.83 -4.34
N ILE A 81 -10.32 -6.21 -3.37
CA ILE A 81 -10.95 -5.35 -2.39
C ILE A 81 -10.54 -3.90 -2.65
N SER A 82 -11.51 -2.98 -2.70
CA SER A 82 -11.26 -1.55 -2.87
C SER A 82 -11.54 -0.76 -1.61
N THR A 83 -10.63 0.14 -1.27
CA THR A 83 -10.83 1.20 -0.26
C THR A 83 -10.95 2.58 -0.90
N GLY A 84 -10.96 2.66 -2.23
CA GLY A 84 -10.87 3.88 -3.02
C GLY A 84 -9.48 4.05 -3.65
N GLY A 85 -9.18 5.25 -4.10
CA GLY A 85 -7.92 5.55 -4.78
C GLY A 85 -8.03 5.49 -6.31
N THR A 86 -6.93 5.83 -6.97
CA THR A 86 -6.89 6.10 -8.42
C THR A 86 -6.97 4.85 -9.29
N ILE A 87 -6.70 3.67 -8.76
CA ILE A 87 -6.67 2.43 -9.54
C ILE A 87 -8.06 1.96 -9.96
N ALA A 88 -9.10 2.33 -9.17
CA ALA A 88 -10.48 1.92 -9.37
C ALA A 88 -11.40 3.07 -9.80
N SER A 89 -10.86 4.26 -10.08
CA SER A 89 -11.67 5.45 -10.34
C SER A 89 -11.33 6.14 -11.64
N THR A 90 -12.37 6.54 -12.38
CA THR A 90 -12.28 7.65 -13.33
C THR A 90 -12.54 8.94 -12.55
N VAL A 91 -11.60 9.86 -12.57
CA VAL A 91 -11.72 11.15 -11.85
C VAL A 91 -12.44 12.15 -12.73
N ASP A 92 -13.62 12.63 -12.31
CA ASP A 92 -14.17 13.86 -12.86
C ASP A 92 -13.43 15.06 -12.23
N TYR A 93 -12.41 15.53 -12.90
CA TYR A 93 -11.60 16.67 -12.44
C TYR A 93 -12.38 17.99 -12.32
N ARG A 94 -13.56 18.09 -12.92
CA ARG A 94 -14.39 19.30 -12.85
C ARG A 94 -15.17 19.39 -11.54
N THR A 95 -15.56 18.26 -10.97
CA THR A 95 -16.35 18.20 -9.73
C THR A 95 -15.58 17.64 -8.55
N GLY A 96 -14.40 17.05 -8.78
CA GLY A 96 -13.63 16.31 -7.77
C GLY A 96 -14.37 15.04 -7.29
N ALA A 97 -15.48 14.69 -7.91
CA ALA A 97 -16.24 13.51 -7.54
C ALA A 97 -15.52 12.26 -8.05
N VAL A 98 -15.19 11.38 -7.14
CA VAL A 98 -14.76 10.02 -7.46
C VAL A 98 -15.98 9.13 -7.40
N THR A 99 -16.43 8.63 -8.55
CA THR A 99 -17.54 7.67 -8.60
C THR A 99 -16.95 6.28 -8.42
N ALA A 100 -17.17 5.66 -7.28
CA ALA A 100 -16.81 4.28 -7.07
C ALA A 100 -18.04 3.40 -7.11
N GLN A 101 -18.19 2.75 -8.21
CA GLN A 101 -18.81 1.43 -8.28
C GLN A 101 -17.68 0.47 -8.62
N PHE A 102 -17.49 -0.57 -7.83
CA PHE A 102 -16.37 -1.48 -7.98
C PHE A 102 -16.88 -2.91 -7.74
N ASP A 103 -17.23 -3.57 -8.80
CA ASP A 103 -17.32 -5.04 -8.79
C ASP A 103 -16.19 -5.65 -9.62
N ALA A 104 -16.08 -6.97 -9.66
CA ALA A 104 -15.06 -7.64 -10.45
C ALA A 104 -15.09 -7.24 -11.94
N LYS A 105 -16.27 -6.91 -12.48
CA LYS A 105 -16.45 -6.45 -13.87
C LYS A 105 -15.87 -5.05 -14.06
N ASP A 106 -16.02 -4.15 -13.08
CA ASP A 106 -15.47 -2.80 -13.16
C ASP A 106 -13.95 -2.83 -13.14
N VAL A 107 -13.33 -3.76 -12.38
CA VAL A 107 -11.88 -3.99 -12.43
C VAL A 107 -11.45 -4.45 -13.82
N LEU A 108 -12.11 -5.47 -14.37
CA LEU A 108 -11.78 -6.01 -15.68
C LEU A 108 -12.01 -5.00 -16.81
N ARG A 109 -12.96 -4.07 -16.66
CA ARG A 109 -13.10 -2.93 -17.56
C ARG A 109 -11.96 -1.93 -17.43
N ALA A 110 -11.54 -1.62 -16.19
CA ALA A 110 -10.44 -0.69 -15.95
C ALA A 110 -9.08 -1.30 -16.33
N VAL A 111 -8.92 -2.61 -16.16
CA VAL A 111 -7.69 -3.37 -16.43
C VAL A 111 -8.05 -4.67 -17.17
N PRO A 112 -8.34 -4.60 -18.47
CA PRO A 112 -8.69 -5.78 -19.28
C PRO A 112 -7.62 -6.88 -19.27
N ASP A 113 -6.36 -6.50 -19.03
CA ASP A 113 -5.21 -7.41 -18.94
C ASP A 113 -5.32 -8.41 -17.80
N LEU A 114 -6.22 -8.22 -16.85
CA LEU A 114 -6.51 -9.19 -15.78
C LEU A 114 -7.36 -10.37 -16.25
N ALA A 115 -8.02 -10.28 -17.40
CA ALA A 115 -8.90 -11.34 -17.89
C ALA A 115 -8.14 -12.66 -18.11
N GLY A 116 -8.72 -13.77 -17.65
CA GLY A 116 -8.14 -15.11 -17.82
C GLY A 116 -6.96 -15.46 -16.90
N ARG A 117 -6.55 -14.57 -15.97
CA ARG A 117 -5.44 -14.83 -15.04
C ARG A 117 -5.89 -15.51 -13.74
N ALA A 118 -7.10 -15.22 -13.32
CA ALA A 118 -7.72 -15.75 -12.10
C ALA A 118 -9.24 -15.65 -12.20
N ASN A 119 -9.93 -16.35 -11.31
CA ASN A 119 -11.32 -16.07 -11.00
C ASN A 119 -11.37 -14.89 -10.03
N TYR A 120 -12.19 -13.88 -10.30
CA TYR A 120 -12.22 -12.67 -9.48
C TYR A 120 -13.50 -12.55 -8.68
N ARG A 121 -13.36 -12.12 -7.41
CA ARG A 121 -14.43 -11.62 -6.58
C ARG A 121 -14.15 -10.16 -6.27
N GLY A 122 -15.13 -9.27 -6.35
CA GLY A 122 -14.98 -7.85 -6.05
C GLY A 122 -15.72 -7.45 -4.79
N ARG A 123 -15.09 -6.62 -3.94
CA ARG A 123 -15.70 -6.06 -2.74
C ARG A 123 -15.25 -4.61 -2.52
N VAL A 124 -16.19 -3.70 -2.28
CA VAL A 124 -15.88 -2.33 -1.84
C VAL A 124 -16.03 -2.26 -0.33
N VAL A 125 -14.97 -1.87 0.36
CA VAL A 125 -14.97 -1.63 1.81
C VAL A 125 -15.15 -0.15 2.09
N ALA A 126 -14.45 0.69 1.34
CA ALA A 126 -14.54 2.14 1.45
C ALA A 126 -14.30 2.78 0.08
N ASN A 127 -14.75 4.02 -0.05
CA ASN A 127 -14.46 4.85 -1.22
C ASN A 127 -13.99 6.22 -0.74
N ILE A 128 -12.75 6.25 -0.29
CA ILE A 128 -12.17 7.44 0.33
C ILE A 128 -10.84 7.82 -0.34
N LEU A 129 -10.51 9.09 -0.25
CA LEU A 129 -9.14 9.54 -0.50
C LEU A 129 -8.25 9.07 0.65
N SER A 130 -7.01 8.72 0.35
CA SER A 130 -6.11 8.07 1.33
C SER A 130 -5.87 8.88 2.60
N GLU A 131 -5.90 10.20 2.55
CA GLU A 131 -5.80 11.07 3.72
C GLU A 131 -6.99 10.98 4.69
N ASN A 132 -8.11 10.38 4.24
CA ASN A 132 -9.29 10.14 5.08
C ASN A 132 -9.32 8.73 5.68
N MET A 133 -8.24 7.96 5.54
CA MET A 133 -8.11 6.64 6.15
C MET A 133 -8.12 6.74 7.68
N THR A 134 -8.84 5.83 8.33
CA THR A 134 -8.99 5.78 9.80
C THR A 134 -8.79 4.36 10.33
N PRO A 135 -8.52 4.20 11.65
CA PRO A 135 -8.45 2.88 12.27
C PRO A 135 -9.74 2.06 12.13
N ASP A 136 -10.91 2.69 12.06
CA ASP A 136 -12.17 1.99 11.84
C ASP A 136 -12.23 1.38 10.45
N VAL A 137 -11.75 2.09 9.42
CA VAL A 137 -11.64 1.55 8.07
C VAL A 137 -10.63 0.39 8.01
N TRP A 138 -9.53 0.44 8.79
CA TRP A 138 -8.61 -0.70 8.89
C TRP A 138 -9.29 -1.93 9.46
N ARG A 139 -10.12 -1.79 10.52
CA ARG A 139 -10.90 -2.89 11.09
C ARG A 139 -11.89 -3.48 10.08
N GLU A 140 -12.63 -2.62 9.37
CA GLU A 140 -13.56 -3.05 8.33
C GLU A 140 -12.85 -3.78 7.20
N LEU A 141 -11.69 -3.29 6.78
CA LEU A 141 -10.86 -3.91 5.76
C LEU A 141 -10.31 -5.26 6.21
N ALA A 142 -9.79 -5.36 7.44
CA ALA A 142 -9.27 -6.62 7.98
C ALA A 142 -10.36 -7.70 8.06
N ARG A 143 -11.57 -7.33 8.52
CA ARG A 143 -12.74 -8.23 8.52
C ARG A 143 -13.12 -8.65 7.11
N ALA A 144 -13.12 -7.72 6.16
CA ALA A 144 -13.43 -8.03 4.77
C ALA A 144 -12.42 -9.00 4.16
N VAL A 145 -11.13 -8.81 4.40
CA VAL A 145 -10.05 -9.71 3.97
C VAL A 145 -10.22 -11.09 4.62
N TYR A 146 -10.47 -11.12 5.93
CA TYR A 146 -10.72 -12.37 6.66
C TYR A 146 -11.88 -13.14 6.04
N ASP A 147 -13.04 -12.50 5.82
CA ASP A 147 -14.22 -13.12 5.21
C ASP A 147 -13.91 -13.70 3.83
N GLU A 148 -13.17 -12.98 2.97
CA GLU A 148 -12.83 -13.45 1.63
C GLU A 148 -11.94 -14.70 1.66
N ILE A 149 -10.95 -14.72 2.56
CA ILE A 149 -10.06 -15.87 2.75
C ILE A 149 -10.85 -17.06 3.34
N GLU A 150 -11.71 -16.83 4.35
CA GLU A 150 -12.58 -17.87 4.92
C GLU A 150 -13.52 -18.47 3.86
N ASN A 151 -13.99 -17.65 2.92
CA ASN A 151 -14.80 -18.07 1.79
C ASN A 151 -14.00 -18.71 0.63
N GLY A 152 -12.71 -18.97 0.81
CA GLY A 152 -11.87 -19.73 -0.11
C GLY A 152 -11.22 -18.87 -1.20
N ALA A 153 -10.86 -17.62 -0.92
CA ALA A 153 -9.93 -16.89 -1.78
C ALA A 153 -8.51 -17.45 -1.64
N ASP A 154 -7.87 -17.71 -2.76
CA ASP A 154 -6.48 -18.18 -2.82
C ASP A 154 -5.47 -17.04 -2.62
N GLY A 155 -5.92 -15.80 -2.70
CA GLY A 155 -5.17 -14.59 -2.44
C GLY A 155 -6.08 -13.37 -2.47
N VAL A 156 -5.61 -12.28 -1.89
CA VAL A 156 -6.36 -11.01 -1.83
C VAL A 156 -5.52 -9.88 -2.40
N VAL A 157 -6.10 -9.07 -3.27
CA VAL A 157 -5.50 -7.81 -3.75
C VAL A 157 -6.32 -6.64 -3.22
N VAL A 158 -5.66 -5.76 -2.47
CA VAL A 158 -6.27 -4.55 -1.91
C VAL A 158 -5.87 -3.34 -2.72
N MET A 159 -6.83 -2.73 -3.40
CA MET A 159 -6.64 -1.49 -4.14
C MET A 159 -6.84 -0.29 -3.23
N HIS A 160 -5.78 0.49 -3.04
CA HIS A 160 -5.70 1.50 -1.98
C HIS A 160 -5.08 2.80 -2.48
N GLY A 161 -5.48 3.92 -1.88
CA GLY A 161 -4.81 5.21 -2.11
C GLY A 161 -3.37 5.19 -1.60
N THR A 162 -2.42 5.68 -2.42
CA THR A 162 -0.99 5.43 -2.19
C THR A 162 -0.38 6.18 -1.00
N ASP A 163 -0.95 7.30 -0.54
CA ASP A 163 -0.32 8.16 0.48
C ASP A 163 -0.32 7.54 1.88
N THR A 164 -1.31 6.73 2.22
CA THR A 164 -1.45 6.06 3.52
C THR A 164 -1.38 4.54 3.44
N MET A 165 -1.11 3.97 2.26
CA MET A 165 -1.01 2.53 2.03
C MET A 165 -0.06 1.83 3.01
N GLN A 166 1.09 2.43 3.30
CA GLN A 166 2.08 1.90 4.24
C GLN A 166 1.52 1.69 5.67
N PHE A 167 0.61 2.57 6.11
CA PHE A 167 -0.02 2.44 7.44
C PHE A 167 -1.06 1.31 7.43
N THR A 168 -1.88 1.26 6.38
CA THR A 168 -2.92 0.22 6.24
C THR A 168 -2.31 -1.17 6.06
N ALA A 169 -1.24 -1.29 5.25
CA ALA A 169 -0.52 -2.55 5.09
C ALA A 169 0.12 -3.01 6.42
N SER A 170 0.72 -2.07 7.19
CA SER A 170 1.22 -2.37 8.53
C SER A 170 0.10 -2.81 9.47
N ALA A 171 -1.08 -2.16 9.44
CA ALA A 171 -2.21 -2.53 10.28
C ALA A 171 -2.67 -3.96 10.01
N LEU A 172 -2.90 -4.32 8.75
CA LEU A 172 -3.31 -5.67 8.41
C LEU A 172 -2.24 -6.71 8.74
N SER A 173 -0.95 -6.36 8.67
CA SER A 173 0.14 -7.26 9.06
C SER A 173 0.13 -7.63 10.54
N PHE A 174 -0.43 -6.79 11.42
CA PHE A 174 -0.58 -7.11 12.84
C PHE A 174 -1.97 -7.68 13.17
N MET A 175 -2.99 -7.32 12.40
CA MET A 175 -4.37 -7.73 12.66
C MET A 175 -4.72 -9.12 12.12
N LEU A 176 -3.96 -9.64 11.12
CA LEU A 176 -4.25 -10.89 10.44
C LEU A 176 -3.05 -11.83 10.45
N ASP A 177 -3.23 -13.02 11.03
CA ASP A 177 -2.45 -14.18 10.62
C ASP A 177 -3.13 -14.77 9.37
N THR A 178 -2.39 -14.83 8.27
CA THR A 178 -2.95 -15.21 6.97
C THR A 178 -2.30 -16.47 6.42
N PRO A 179 -3.09 -17.43 5.90
CA PRO A 179 -2.57 -18.59 5.17
C PRO A 179 -2.28 -18.30 3.68
N VAL A 180 -2.64 -17.12 3.16
CA VAL A 180 -2.54 -16.76 1.75
C VAL A 180 -1.98 -15.34 1.59
N PRO A 181 -1.47 -14.96 0.40
CA PRO A 181 -0.98 -13.60 0.18
C PRO A 181 -2.09 -12.55 0.29
N ILE A 182 -1.76 -11.42 0.92
CA ILE A 182 -2.57 -10.20 0.91
C ILE A 182 -1.71 -9.10 0.29
N VAL A 183 -2.05 -8.65 -0.93
CA VAL A 183 -1.22 -7.75 -1.72
C VAL A 183 -1.89 -6.40 -1.88
N PHE A 184 -1.30 -5.36 -1.29
CA PHE A 184 -1.72 -3.98 -1.49
C PHE A 184 -1.14 -3.43 -2.77
N THR A 185 -1.95 -2.68 -3.50
CA THR A 185 -1.53 -1.95 -4.70
C THR A 185 -2.33 -0.67 -4.88
N GLY A 186 -1.84 0.16 -5.78
CA GLY A 186 -2.46 1.42 -6.13
C GLY A 186 -1.81 2.00 -7.38
N SER A 187 -2.15 3.22 -7.72
CA SER A 187 -1.44 3.91 -8.78
C SER A 187 -1.14 5.37 -8.43
N GLN A 188 0.02 5.87 -8.88
CA GLN A 188 0.39 7.26 -8.78
C GLN A 188 -0.37 8.12 -9.81
N ARG A 189 -0.76 7.48 -10.91
CA ARG A 189 -1.51 8.12 -12.01
C ARG A 189 -2.70 7.25 -12.38
N SER A 190 -3.89 7.87 -12.43
CA SER A 190 -5.10 7.18 -12.88
C SER A 190 -4.97 6.61 -14.29
N ALA A 191 -5.76 5.60 -14.61
CA ALA A 191 -5.71 4.89 -15.90
C ALA A 191 -5.92 5.80 -17.12
N ASP A 192 -6.62 6.92 -16.93
CA ASP A 192 -6.90 7.93 -17.94
C ASP A 192 -5.76 8.93 -18.20
N ARG A 193 -4.63 8.79 -17.46
CA ARG A 193 -3.47 9.67 -17.61
C ARG A 193 -2.34 9.01 -18.41
N PRO A 194 -1.55 9.83 -19.15
CA PRO A 194 -0.31 9.34 -19.76
C PRO A 194 0.65 8.76 -18.71
N SER A 195 1.37 7.73 -19.09
CA SER A 195 2.32 7.01 -18.22
C SER A 195 1.69 6.52 -16.92
N SER A 196 0.44 6.06 -16.99
CA SER A 196 -0.22 5.43 -15.84
C SER A 196 0.51 4.14 -15.47
N ASP A 197 0.68 3.96 -14.16
CA ASP A 197 1.25 2.76 -13.55
C ASP A 197 0.17 1.73 -13.15
N ASN A 198 -1.10 2.00 -13.51
CA ASN A 198 -2.26 1.25 -13.07
C ASN A 198 -2.21 -0.22 -13.50
N VAL A 199 -2.04 -0.45 -14.82
CA VAL A 199 -2.14 -1.79 -15.41
C VAL A 199 -1.05 -2.70 -14.89
N MET A 200 0.21 -2.25 -14.96
CA MET A 200 1.35 -3.02 -14.49
C MET A 200 1.25 -3.34 -12.99
N ASN A 201 0.92 -2.35 -12.15
CA ASN A 201 0.75 -2.58 -10.72
C ASN A 201 -0.37 -3.60 -10.44
N ALA A 202 -1.50 -3.52 -11.16
CA ALA A 202 -2.61 -4.45 -10.98
C ALA A 202 -2.25 -5.89 -11.42
N VAL A 203 -1.65 -6.06 -12.60
CA VAL A 203 -1.22 -7.36 -13.13
C VAL A 203 -0.19 -7.99 -12.19
N CYS A 204 0.89 -7.28 -11.87
CA CYS A 204 1.93 -7.79 -10.96
C CYS A 204 1.38 -8.15 -9.58
N SER A 205 0.38 -7.39 -9.08
CA SER A 205 -0.25 -7.69 -7.79
C SER A 205 -1.09 -8.96 -7.81
N VAL A 206 -1.78 -9.24 -8.92
CA VAL A 206 -2.50 -10.50 -9.10
C VAL A 206 -1.53 -11.68 -9.19
N GLU A 207 -0.41 -11.53 -9.94
CA GLU A 207 0.61 -12.58 -10.00
C GLU A 207 1.23 -12.84 -8.62
N ALA A 208 1.53 -11.79 -7.85
CA ALA A 208 2.01 -11.91 -6.46
C ALA A 208 0.98 -12.61 -5.54
N ALA A 209 -0.32 -12.33 -5.71
CA ALA A 209 -1.38 -12.93 -4.90
C ALA A 209 -1.60 -14.43 -5.18
N LYS A 210 -1.09 -14.94 -6.30
CA LYS A 210 -1.14 -16.39 -6.64
C LYS A 210 0.02 -17.19 -6.05
N THR A 211 1.03 -16.53 -5.47
CA THR A 211 2.25 -17.16 -4.95
C THR A 211 2.05 -17.90 -3.64
N ASP A 212 3.12 -18.51 -3.15
CA ASP A 212 3.16 -19.17 -1.84
C ASP A 212 3.50 -18.21 -0.68
N CYS A 213 3.69 -16.93 -0.91
CA CYS A 213 4.06 -15.96 0.12
C CYS A 213 2.83 -15.52 0.94
N ALA A 214 2.59 -16.16 2.09
CA ALA A 214 1.47 -15.88 2.98
C ALA A 214 1.77 -14.69 3.91
N GLU A 215 2.07 -13.53 3.33
CA GLU A 215 2.31 -12.28 4.06
C GLU A 215 1.48 -11.13 3.50
N VAL A 216 1.45 -10.02 4.24
CA VAL A 216 0.92 -8.75 3.74
C VAL A 216 2.02 -8.02 2.98
N LEU A 217 1.78 -7.82 1.70
CA LEU A 217 2.73 -7.24 0.74
C LEU A 217 2.21 -5.91 0.19
N VAL A 218 3.13 -5.07 -0.28
CA VAL A 218 2.84 -3.96 -1.18
C VAL A 218 3.57 -4.21 -2.49
N CYS A 219 2.82 -4.26 -3.60
CA CYS A 219 3.33 -4.49 -4.94
C CYS A 219 3.20 -3.19 -5.76
N MET A 220 4.32 -2.56 -6.06
CA MET A 220 4.40 -1.29 -6.78
C MET A 220 5.61 -1.28 -7.70
N HIS A 221 5.61 -0.40 -8.72
CA HIS A 221 6.76 -0.20 -9.59
C HIS A 221 8.08 -0.12 -8.82
N ALA A 222 9.07 -0.91 -9.22
CA ALA A 222 10.44 -0.86 -8.69
C ALA A 222 11.29 0.22 -9.36
N THR A 223 10.95 0.58 -10.60
CA THR A 223 11.66 1.57 -11.43
C THR A 223 10.67 2.56 -12.06
N GLU A 224 11.17 3.54 -12.81
CA GLU A 224 10.30 4.44 -13.61
C GLU A 224 9.84 3.79 -14.94
N SER A 225 10.33 2.60 -15.26
CA SER A 225 9.98 1.85 -16.50
C SER A 225 8.88 0.83 -16.22
N ASP A 226 8.20 0.38 -17.28
CA ASP A 226 7.21 -0.68 -17.21
C ASP A 226 7.91 -2.05 -17.36
N ASP A 227 8.74 -2.41 -16.40
CA ASP A 227 9.58 -3.61 -16.38
C ASP A 227 9.34 -4.51 -15.18
N VAL A 228 9.50 -3.97 -13.96
CA VAL A 228 9.49 -4.75 -12.73
C VAL A 228 8.70 -4.04 -11.62
N CYS A 229 7.84 -4.79 -10.91
CA CYS A 229 7.27 -4.38 -9.61
C CYS A 229 8.03 -5.01 -8.46
N ALA A 230 8.31 -4.25 -7.40
CA ALA A 230 8.89 -4.75 -6.17
C ALA A 230 7.80 -5.25 -5.22
N LEU A 231 8.10 -6.33 -4.50
CA LEU A 231 7.28 -6.90 -3.44
C LEU A 231 7.86 -6.48 -2.09
N HIS A 232 7.24 -5.49 -1.47
CA HIS A 232 7.63 -4.96 -0.19
C HIS A 232 6.83 -5.62 0.93
N ARG A 233 7.47 -5.97 2.06
CA ARG A 233 6.76 -6.36 3.27
C ARG A 233 5.95 -5.18 3.81
N GLY A 234 4.67 -5.37 4.15
CA GLY A 234 3.76 -4.31 4.54
C GLY A 234 4.23 -3.45 5.72
N THR A 235 5.02 -4.03 6.62
CA THR A 235 5.59 -3.35 7.80
C THR A 235 6.90 -2.60 7.53
N ARG A 236 7.52 -2.80 6.36
CA ARG A 236 8.82 -2.20 5.99
C ARG A 236 8.72 -1.22 4.83
N VAL A 237 7.57 -1.14 4.21
CA VAL A 237 7.37 -0.29 3.04
C VAL A 237 7.19 1.17 3.44
N ARG A 238 7.71 2.08 2.62
CA ARG A 238 7.50 3.51 2.74
C ARG A 238 7.35 4.16 1.38
N LYS A 239 6.37 5.07 1.26
CA LYS A 239 6.27 5.98 0.11
C LYS A 239 7.27 7.12 0.30
N ASN A 240 8.37 7.09 -0.45
CA ASN A 240 9.47 8.05 -0.35
C ASN A 240 9.39 9.19 -1.36
N HIS A 241 8.58 9.06 -2.40
CA HIS A 241 8.39 10.11 -3.40
C HIS A 241 6.92 10.49 -3.56
N THR A 242 6.64 11.76 -3.76
CA THR A 242 5.27 12.31 -3.81
C THR A 242 4.46 11.83 -5.01
N SER A 243 5.08 11.51 -6.14
CA SER A 243 4.37 11.28 -7.41
C SER A 243 5.07 10.39 -8.45
N ARG A 244 6.28 9.87 -8.18
CA ARG A 244 6.96 8.94 -9.09
C ARG A 244 6.28 7.58 -9.04
N ARG A 245 6.36 6.81 -10.13
CA ARG A 245 5.82 5.44 -10.18
C ARG A 245 6.54 4.52 -9.20
N ASP A 246 7.87 4.62 -9.12
CA ASP A 246 8.76 3.95 -8.18
C ASP A 246 8.88 4.68 -6.82
N ALA A 247 7.75 5.17 -6.31
CA ALA A 247 7.73 5.95 -5.07
C ALA A 247 7.95 5.12 -3.80
N PHE A 248 7.71 3.81 -3.86
CA PHE A 248 7.76 2.93 -2.70
C PHE A 248 9.12 2.25 -2.57
N GLU A 249 9.62 2.19 -1.34
CA GLU A 249 10.89 1.56 -1.02
C GLU A 249 10.76 0.72 0.25
N THR A 250 11.49 -0.41 0.32
CA THR A 250 11.68 -1.15 1.56
C THR A 250 12.76 -0.46 2.39
N ILE A 251 12.48 -0.20 3.66
CA ILE A 251 13.39 0.51 4.56
C ILE A 251 14.01 -0.45 5.57
N GLY A 252 15.31 -0.35 5.75
CA GLY A 252 16.08 -1.16 6.70
C GLY A 252 16.23 -2.64 6.34
N ALA A 253 15.74 -3.02 5.16
CA ALA A 253 15.84 -4.37 4.57
C ALA A 253 15.83 -4.25 3.05
N GLU A 254 15.88 -5.38 2.34
CA GLU A 254 15.59 -5.44 0.90
C GLU A 254 14.13 -5.85 0.67
N PRO A 255 13.56 -5.57 -0.51
CA PRO A 255 12.28 -6.13 -0.91
C PRO A 255 12.27 -7.66 -0.80
N LEU A 256 11.13 -8.26 -0.47
CA LEU A 256 10.98 -9.72 -0.41
C LEU A 256 11.23 -10.37 -1.76
N GLY A 257 10.85 -9.69 -2.84
CA GLY A 257 10.99 -10.18 -4.19
C GLY A 257 10.58 -9.14 -5.22
N GLU A 258 10.37 -9.61 -6.43
CA GLU A 258 9.94 -8.81 -7.56
C GLU A 258 9.06 -9.61 -8.50
N VAL A 259 8.26 -8.91 -9.30
CA VAL A 259 7.48 -9.45 -10.40
C VAL A 259 7.97 -8.81 -11.68
N ASP A 260 8.46 -9.60 -12.61
CA ASP A 260 8.79 -9.17 -13.96
C ASP A 260 7.49 -9.04 -14.77
N TYR A 261 7.22 -7.85 -15.31
CA TYR A 261 5.95 -7.58 -15.98
C TYR A 261 5.81 -8.29 -17.33
N ASP A 262 6.93 -8.42 -18.07
CA ASP A 262 6.91 -9.03 -19.41
C ASP A 262 6.74 -10.55 -19.35
N THR A 263 7.39 -11.20 -18.39
CA THR A 263 7.36 -12.67 -18.20
C THR A 263 6.34 -13.13 -17.19
N GLU A 264 5.83 -12.22 -16.35
CA GLU A 264 4.92 -12.48 -15.22
C GLU A 264 5.54 -13.39 -14.15
N GLU A 265 6.86 -13.57 -14.19
CA GLU A 265 7.59 -14.39 -13.22
C GLU A 265 7.76 -13.65 -11.90
N VAL A 266 7.42 -14.35 -10.79
CA VAL A 266 7.65 -13.83 -9.43
C VAL A 266 8.91 -14.48 -8.86
N THR A 267 9.88 -13.64 -8.48
CA THR A 267 11.14 -14.08 -7.89
C THR A 267 11.26 -13.57 -6.47
N PHE A 268 11.34 -14.46 -5.48
CA PHE A 268 11.63 -14.11 -4.09
C PHE A 268 13.13 -14.14 -3.83
N ARG A 269 13.60 -13.15 -3.07
CA ARG A 269 15.02 -12.96 -2.71
C ARG A 269 15.29 -13.11 -1.22
N ARG A 270 14.22 -13.16 -0.42
CA ARG A 270 14.26 -13.25 1.04
C ARG A 270 13.27 -14.31 1.51
N ASP A 271 13.52 -14.83 2.71
CA ASP A 271 12.63 -15.76 3.39
C ASP A 271 11.28 -15.08 3.70
N TYR A 272 10.21 -15.84 3.55
CA TYR A 272 8.83 -15.44 3.80
C TYR A 272 8.05 -16.58 4.45
N ASP A 273 6.90 -16.27 5.03
CA ASP A 273 5.96 -17.26 5.54
C ASP A 273 5.28 -17.96 4.36
N GLU A 274 5.38 -19.30 4.29
CA GLU A 274 4.80 -20.08 3.20
C GLU A 274 3.27 -20.20 3.35
N ARG A 275 2.59 -20.36 2.23
CA ARG A 275 1.14 -20.61 2.16
C ARG A 275 0.73 -21.75 3.08
N GLY A 276 -0.28 -21.50 3.92
CA GLY A 276 -0.78 -22.49 4.89
C GLY A 276 0.14 -22.74 6.09
N SER A 277 1.22 -21.97 6.27
CA SER A 277 2.09 -22.09 7.44
C SER A 277 1.45 -21.56 8.72
N ARG A 278 0.43 -20.70 8.59
CA ARG A 278 -0.37 -20.15 9.69
C ARG A 278 -1.85 -20.41 9.46
N ASP A 279 -2.59 -20.60 10.56
CA ASP A 279 -4.05 -20.60 10.51
C ASP A 279 -4.56 -19.16 10.34
N LEU A 280 -5.70 -19.01 9.68
CA LEU A 280 -6.34 -17.71 9.53
C LEU A 280 -6.88 -17.24 10.89
N THR A 281 -6.34 -16.15 11.41
CA THR A 281 -6.84 -15.51 12.62
C THR A 281 -6.98 -14.01 12.45
N LEU A 282 -7.94 -13.41 13.17
CA LEU A 282 -8.22 -11.98 13.13
C LEU A 282 -8.13 -11.39 14.54
N HIS A 283 -7.29 -10.39 14.70
CA HIS A 283 -7.07 -9.59 15.91
C HIS A 283 -7.30 -8.12 15.58
N ASP A 284 -8.57 -7.72 15.38
CA ASP A 284 -8.94 -6.43 14.80
C ASP A 284 -9.21 -5.32 15.83
N ASP A 285 -8.97 -5.57 17.11
CA ASP A 285 -9.01 -4.54 18.12
C ASP A 285 -7.81 -3.61 18.01
N LEU A 286 -8.05 -2.30 18.11
CA LEU A 286 -7.03 -1.25 18.06
C LEU A 286 -7.33 -0.18 19.11
N GLU A 287 -6.30 0.23 19.86
CA GLU A 287 -6.37 1.44 20.68
C GLU A 287 -6.15 2.67 19.79
N SER A 288 -7.13 3.55 19.71
CA SER A 288 -7.10 4.72 18.84
C SER A 288 -6.36 5.92 19.43
N GLU A 289 -6.27 5.96 20.79
CA GLU A 289 -5.64 7.06 21.52
C GLU A 289 -4.11 6.92 21.55
N VAL A 290 -3.49 6.78 20.36
CA VAL A 290 -2.05 6.68 20.15
C VAL A 290 -1.61 7.76 19.19
N GLU A 291 -0.59 8.54 19.60
CA GLU A 291 -0.08 9.64 18.78
C GLU A 291 1.33 9.39 18.27
N LEU A 292 1.70 10.10 17.20
CA LEU A 292 3.06 10.13 16.65
C LEU A 292 3.53 11.59 16.64
N LEU A 293 4.60 11.87 17.38
CA LEU A 293 5.18 13.20 17.48
C LEU A 293 6.63 13.21 16.97
N LYS A 294 6.88 14.01 15.94
CA LYS A 294 8.23 14.24 15.41
C LYS A 294 8.92 15.38 16.17
N PHE A 295 10.01 15.05 16.84
CA PHE A 295 10.84 16.05 17.51
C PHE A 295 11.65 16.88 16.48
N THR A 296 11.68 18.19 16.66
CA THR A 296 12.54 19.09 15.89
C THR A 296 13.24 20.11 16.81
N PRO A 297 14.45 20.59 16.48
CA PRO A 297 15.12 21.59 17.28
C PRO A 297 14.26 22.85 17.46
N GLY A 298 14.19 23.32 18.71
CA GLY A 298 13.39 24.49 19.08
C GLY A 298 11.96 24.20 19.52
N MET A 299 11.53 22.93 19.48
CA MET A 299 10.26 22.54 20.11
C MET A 299 10.37 22.63 21.63
N GLY A 300 9.41 23.30 22.26
CA GLY A 300 9.29 23.33 23.70
C GLY A 300 8.69 22.04 24.24
N VAL A 301 8.83 21.82 25.55
CA VAL A 301 8.29 20.64 26.25
C VAL A 301 6.76 20.56 26.19
N GLU A 302 6.08 21.68 26.02
CA GLU A 302 4.63 21.80 25.85
C GLU A 302 4.09 21.03 24.64
N ALA A 303 4.94 20.66 23.67
CA ALA A 303 4.56 19.79 22.58
C ALA A 303 4.09 18.41 23.06
N LEU A 304 4.56 17.97 24.23
CA LEU A 304 4.16 16.71 24.87
C LEU A 304 2.76 16.77 25.51
N ASP A 305 2.20 17.97 25.75
CA ASP A 305 0.86 18.13 26.32
C ASP A 305 -0.22 17.54 25.40
N TYR A 306 0.09 17.37 24.10
CA TYR A 306 -0.80 16.69 23.15
C TYR A 306 -0.98 15.20 23.49
N ALA A 307 -0.06 14.60 24.21
CA ALA A 307 -0.13 13.21 24.65
C ALA A 307 -0.84 13.03 26.00
N ASP A 308 -1.31 14.10 26.64
CA ASP A 308 -2.03 14.00 27.93
C ASP A 308 -3.29 13.16 27.80
N GLY A 309 -3.38 12.12 28.63
CA GLY A 309 -4.49 11.20 28.65
C GLY A 309 -4.56 10.24 27.46
N LYS A 310 -3.53 10.21 26.61
CA LYS A 310 -3.41 9.21 25.54
C LYS A 310 -2.87 7.89 26.08
N ALA A 311 -3.33 6.78 25.48
CA ALA A 311 -2.85 5.45 25.82
C ALA A 311 -1.40 5.19 25.33
N GLY A 312 -1.00 5.85 24.25
CA GLY A 312 0.32 5.68 23.67
C GLY A 312 0.87 6.90 22.95
N LEU A 313 2.19 7.02 22.95
CA LEU A 313 2.94 8.04 22.20
C LEU A 313 4.14 7.41 21.52
N VAL A 314 4.24 7.57 20.21
CA VAL A 314 5.45 7.27 19.47
C VAL A 314 6.21 8.58 19.23
N LEU A 315 7.45 8.63 19.71
CA LEU A 315 8.36 9.76 19.46
C LEU A 315 9.27 9.44 18.26
N GLU A 316 9.28 10.31 17.28
CA GLU A 316 10.24 10.28 16.17
C GLU A 316 11.43 11.18 16.54
N GLY A 317 12.41 10.60 17.25
CA GLY A 317 13.60 11.29 17.75
C GLY A 317 14.69 11.46 16.70
N THR A 318 15.77 12.14 17.07
CA THR A 318 16.94 12.36 16.21
C THR A 318 17.94 11.22 16.33
N GLY A 319 18.61 10.87 15.24
CA GLY A 319 19.74 9.90 15.24
C GLY A 319 19.39 8.59 15.92
N LEU A 320 20.03 8.29 17.04
CA LEU A 320 19.81 7.07 17.82
C LEU A 320 18.54 7.05 18.67
N GLY A 321 17.64 8.01 18.50
CA GLY A 321 16.38 8.07 19.26
C GLY A 321 16.42 9.13 20.37
N HIS A 322 16.91 10.33 20.12
CA HIS A 322 17.04 11.36 21.14
C HIS A 322 16.07 12.54 20.91
N VAL A 323 15.62 13.09 22.00
CA VAL A 323 14.89 14.37 22.10
C VAL A 323 15.65 15.34 23.01
N HIS A 324 15.14 16.55 23.20
CA HIS A 324 15.78 17.50 24.11
C HIS A 324 15.79 16.96 25.55
N SER A 325 16.88 17.14 26.29
CA SER A 325 17.03 16.64 27.66
C SER A 325 15.96 17.15 28.61
N ASP A 326 15.47 18.39 28.41
CA ASP A 326 14.40 18.98 29.23
C ASP A 326 13.04 18.26 29.06
N TRP A 327 12.90 17.38 28.05
CA TRP A 327 11.69 16.61 27.84
C TRP A 327 11.61 15.37 28.73
N VAL A 328 12.74 14.88 29.27
CA VAL A 328 12.82 13.62 29.99
C VAL A 328 11.88 13.56 31.19
N ASP A 329 11.85 14.64 32.00
CA ASP A 329 10.97 14.69 33.17
C ASP A 329 9.49 14.66 32.79
N ARG A 330 9.12 15.38 31.71
CA ARG A 330 7.74 15.37 31.20
C ARG A 330 7.35 14.01 30.60
N ILE A 331 8.29 13.35 29.89
CA ILE A 331 8.07 11.99 29.38
C ILE A 331 7.86 11.01 30.55
N ARG A 332 8.64 11.12 31.63
CA ARG A 332 8.44 10.29 32.84
C ARG A 332 7.05 10.50 33.45
N GLU A 333 6.57 11.75 33.52
CA GLU A 333 5.20 12.03 33.98
C GLU A 333 4.15 11.33 33.10
N LEU A 334 4.28 11.37 31.78
CA LEU A 334 3.36 10.66 30.86
C LEU A 334 3.37 9.15 31.10
N VAL A 335 4.55 8.55 31.29
CA VAL A 335 4.68 7.12 31.59
C VAL A 335 4.08 6.79 32.97
N ASP A 336 4.34 7.59 34.00
CA ASP A 336 3.78 7.42 35.33
C ASP A 336 2.24 7.54 35.34
N ASP A 337 1.68 8.37 34.44
CA ASP A 337 0.24 8.52 34.21
C ASP A 337 -0.36 7.41 33.32
N GLY A 338 0.45 6.47 32.83
CA GLY A 338 0.01 5.26 32.11
C GLY A 338 0.10 5.34 30.60
N THR A 339 0.73 6.37 30.02
CA THR A 339 0.98 6.44 28.58
C THR A 339 2.19 5.55 28.21
N THR A 340 2.03 4.58 27.32
CA THR A 340 3.17 3.84 26.76
C THR A 340 3.92 4.70 25.76
N VAL A 341 5.19 5.03 26.05
CA VAL A 341 6.02 5.88 25.19
C VAL A 341 7.05 5.03 24.44
N VAL A 342 7.03 5.09 23.12
CA VAL A 342 7.95 4.35 22.24
C VAL A 342 8.84 5.32 21.47
N MET A 343 10.15 5.11 21.49
CA MET A 343 11.12 5.91 20.74
C MET A 343 11.44 5.28 19.40
N THR A 344 11.36 6.06 18.34
CA THR A 344 11.80 5.73 16.98
C THR A 344 12.76 6.78 16.46
N SER A 345 13.29 6.59 15.26
CA SER A 345 14.24 7.54 14.66
C SER A 345 13.67 8.23 13.43
N GLN A 346 14.07 9.48 13.23
CA GLN A 346 13.88 10.21 11.96
C GLN A 346 14.76 9.68 10.83
N CYS A 347 15.82 8.93 11.17
CA CYS A 347 16.68 8.29 10.18
C CYS A 347 15.95 7.08 9.59
N LEU A 348 15.94 6.97 8.27
CA LEU A 348 15.32 5.84 7.58
C LEU A 348 16.12 4.55 7.72
N GLY A 349 17.44 4.64 7.87
CA GLY A 349 18.32 3.49 8.06
C GLY A 349 18.93 3.46 9.45
N GLY A 350 19.16 2.27 9.98
CA GLY A 350 19.70 2.04 11.31
C GLY A 350 18.62 1.72 12.36
N ARG A 351 18.97 1.85 13.62
CA ARG A 351 18.05 1.60 14.73
C ARG A 351 18.26 2.56 15.89
N VAL A 352 17.26 2.68 16.73
CA VAL A 352 17.34 3.33 18.05
C VAL A 352 18.35 2.59 18.92
N CYS A 353 19.15 3.33 19.67
CA CYS A 353 20.08 2.77 20.66
C CYS A 353 20.29 3.76 21.81
N ASP A 354 19.42 3.70 22.79
CA ASP A 354 19.35 4.67 23.87
C ASP A 354 20.46 4.47 24.94
N ARG A 355 21.26 3.40 24.83
CA ARG A 355 22.33 3.06 25.79
C ARG A 355 23.65 3.77 25.54
N VAL A 356 23.79 4.46 24.39
CA VAL A 356 25.07 5.08 23.99
C VAL A 356 25.35 6.40 24.69
N TYR A 357 24.33 7.26 24.81
CA TYR A 357 24.45 8.59 25.40
C TYR A 357 23.65 8.73 26.68
N ASP A 358 23.97 9.76 27.49
CA ASP A 358 23.31 10.00 28.77
C ASP A 358 21.80 10.24 28.58
N THR A 359 21.41 11.10 27.64
CA THR A 359 20.00 11.38 27.34
C THR A 359 19.22 10.11 27.00
N GLY A 360 19.78 9.19 26.25
CA GLY A 360 19.15 7.91 25.93
C GLY A 360 18.92 7.06 27.19
N ARG A 361 19.92 6.97 28.06
CA ARG A 361 19.77 6.26 29.35
C ARG A 361 18.71 6.90 30.25
N ASP A 362 18.67 8.25 30.27
CA ASP A 362 17.66 8.97 31.03
C ASP A 362 16.23 8.70 30.50
N LEU A 363 16.08 8.53 29.17
CA LEU A 363 14.83 8.12 28.52
C LEU A 363 14.42 6.69 28.92
N LEU A 364 15.37 5.74 28.92
CA LEU A 364 15.12 4.36 29.38
C LEU A 364 14.72 4.35 30.87
N ASP A 365 15.42 5.13 31.71
CA ASP A 365 15.10 5.27 33.14
C ASP A 365 13.74 5.98 33.36
N ALA A 366 13.27 6.73 32.39
CA ALA A 366 11.91 7.31 32.38
C ALA A 366 10.83 6.35 31.88
N GLY A 367 11.19 5.12 31.48
CA GLY A 367 10.24 4.10 31.03
C GLY A 367 9.95 4.09 29.52
N VAL A 368 10.77 4.76 28.73
CA VAL A 368 10.61 4.76 27.25
C VAL A 368 11.01 3.40 26.67
N VAL A 369 10.19 2.86 25.78
CA VAL A 369 10.43 1.61 25.06
C VAL A 369 11.21 1.89 23.78
N GLU A 370 12.31 1.17 23.53
CA GLU A 370 13.08 1.27 22.28
C GLU A 370 12.27 0.66 21.12
N GLY A 371 12.00 1.46 20.08
CA GLY A 371 11.29 1.03 18.86
C GLY A 371 12.18 0.32 17.85
N GLU A 372 13.42 0.03 18.21
CA GLU A 372 14.41 -0.70 17.39
C GLU A 372 14.62 -0.01 16.02
N ASP A 373 14.46 -0.77 14.92
CA ASP A 373 14.57 -0.28 13.55
C ASP A 373 13.21 -0.14 12.85
N MET A 374 12.12 -0.07 13.61
CA MET A 374 10.78 0.15 13.05
C MET A 374 10.66 1.56 12.47
N LEU A 375 9.96 1.65 11.35
CA LEU A 375 9.47 2.93 10.84
C LEU A 375 8.51 3.57 11.86
N PRO A 376 8.55 4.90 12.07
CA PRO A 376 7.68 5.56 13.04
C PRO A 376 6.18 5.29 12.82
N GLY A 377 5.74 5.25 11.55
CA GLY A 377 4.36 4.92 11.21
C GLY A 377 3.98 3.48 11.57
N THR A 378 4.86 2.52 11.28
CA THR A 378 4.69 1.12 11.66
C THR A 378 4.67 0.95 13.18
N ALA A 379 5.56 1.64 13.91
CA ALA A 379 5.59 1.62 15.36
C ALA A 379 4.29 2.17 15.97
N LYS A 380 3.71 3.25 15.41
CA LYS A 380 2.41 3.77 15.83
C LYS A 380 1.32 2.71 15.67
N VAL A 381 1.23 2.08 14.51
CA VAL A 381 0.22 1.06 14.22
C VAL A 381 0.40 -0.17 15.12
N LYS A 382 1.64 -0.62 15.31
CA LYS A 382 1.96 -1.74 16.22
C LYS A 382 1.56 -1.42 17.66
N LEU A 383 1.83 -0.20 18.14
CA LEU A 383 1.45 0.22 19.48
C LEU A 383 -0.07 0.26 19.66
N MET A 384 -0.83 0.77 18.67
CA MET A 384 -2.30 0.73 18.68
C MET A 384 -2.82 -0.69 18.81
N TRP A 385 -2.21 -1.63 18.08
CA TRP A 385 -2.58 -3.04 18.13
C TRP A 385 -2.13 -3.71 19.45
N ALA A 386 -0.91 -3.46 19.91
CA ALA A 386 -0.36 -4.07 21.12
C ALA A 386 -1.13 -3.66 22.38
N LEU A 387 -1.52 -2.38 22.50
CA LEU A 387 -2.33 -1.87 23.60
C LEU A 387 -3.72 -2.53 23.69
N ALA A 388 -4.29 -2.94 22.55
CA ALA A 388 -5.60 -3.57 22.50
C ALA A 388 -5.56 -5.10 22.66
N ASN A 389 -4.46 -5.76 22.23
CA ASN A 389 -4.40 -7.22 22.10
C ASN A 389 -3.36 -7.90 23.02
N SER A 390 -2.58 -7.15 23.79
CA SER A 390 -1.53 -7.71 24.65
C SER A 390 -1.67 -7.28 26.11
N ASP A 391 -1.44 -8.23 27.02
CA ASP A 391 -1.34 -7.92 28.46
C ASP A 391 -0.05 -7.17 28.84
N ASP A 392 0.96 -7.21 27.95
CA ASP A 392 2.26 -6.54 28.10
C ASP A 392 2.66 -5.87 26.77
N PRO A 393 2.10 -4.68 26.49
CA PRO A 393 2.36 -3.98 25.23
C PRO A 393 3.82 -3.54 25.06
N GLU A 394 4.53 -3.20 26.14
CA GLU A 394 5.93 -2.78 26.09
C GLU A 394 6.83 -3.92 25.60
N THR A 395 6.70 -5.12 26.19
CA THR A 395 7.41 -6.31 25.70
C THR A 395 6.99 -6.68 24.28
N THR A 396 5.71 -6.50 23.93
CA THR A 396 5.19 -6.80 22.59
C THR A 396 5.78 -5.86 21.55
N MET A 397 5.97 -4.60 21.88
CA MET A 397 6.63 -3.64 20.98
C MET A 397 8.05 -4.06 20.58
N GLN A 398 8.78 -4.76 21.47
CA GLN A 398 10.16 -5.20 21.22
C GLN A 398 10.28 -6.57 20.53
N LYS A 399 9.16 -7.28 20.30
CA LYS A 399 9.17 -8.58 19.61
C LYS A 399 8.89 -8.38 18.12
N PRO A 400 9.64 -9.06 17.21
CA PRO A 400 9.26 -9.12 15.81
C PRO A 400 8.00 -9.98 15.64
N LEU A 401 6.95 -9.41 15.06
CA LEU A 401 5.66 -10.08 14.83
C LEU A 401 5.40 -10.33 13.36
N ALA A 402 5.70 -9.34 12.52
CA ALA A 402 5.41 -9.33 11.09
C ALA A 402 6.61 -8.78 10.27
N GLY A 403 7.82 -9.07 10.72
CA GLY A 403 9.06 -8.66 10.06
C GLY A 403 9.39 -7.16 10.18
N GLU A 404 8.73 -6.43 11.08
CA GLU A 404 8.93 -5.00 11.32
C GLU A 404 10.21 -4.69 12.11
N ILE A 405 10.81 -5.68 12.76
CA ILE A 405 12.07 -5.57 13.51
C ILE A 405 13.07 -6.56 12.94
N THR A 406 14.30 -6.13 12.66
CA THR A 406 15.41 -7.01 12.30
C THR A 406 16.23 -7.37 13.52
N GLU A 407 16.83 -8.57 13.56
CA GLU A 407 17.70 -8.99 14.68
C GLU A 407 18.87 -8.01 14.89
N ARG A 408 19.40 -7.47 13.81
CA ARG A 408 20.50 -6.51 13.83
C ARG A 408 20.52 -5.67 12.55
N SER A 409 20.97 -4.44 12.66
CA SER A 409 21.31 -3.63 11.49
C SER A 409 22.55 -4.21 10.83
N VAL A 410 22.46 -4.53 9.55
CA VAL A 410 23.62 -4.95 8.75
C VAL A 410 24.18 -3.74 8.01
N PRO A 411 25.51 -3.63 7.86
CA PRO A 411 26.10 -2.62 6.98
C PRO A 411 25.63 -2.85 5.54
N TRP A 412 25.55 -1.79 4.78
CA TRP A 412 25.30 -1.85 3.34
C TRP A 412 26.35 -2.73 2.66
N GLU A 413 25.91 -3.66 1.85
CA GLU A 413 26.76 -4.32 0.86
C GLU A 413 26.65 -3.62 -0.48
#